data_7d08dc20c56e4c65d0ed883a510ab3db
#
_entry.id   7d08dc20c56e4c65d0ed883a510ab3db
#
_cell.length_a   1.000
_cell.length_b   1.000
_cell.length_c   1.000
_cell.angle_alpha   90.00
_cell.angle_beta   90.00
_cell.angle_gamma   90.00
#
_symmetry.space_group_name_H-M   'P 1'
#
loop_
_entity.id
_entity.type
_entity.pdbx_description
1 polymer ?
#
loop_
_entity_poly.entity_id
_entity_poly.type
_entity_poly.pdbx_seq_one_letter_code
_entity_poly.pdbx_strand_id
1 'polypeptide(L)'
;MFDAVFTTGTGQSFAFGYAAGVLWSCDPLGDLPVELETSQGYQQVGATVDSRSISGVTRTITGRILRNADYCKRQLRDIFAPGVTGRLTVAGKYWCDAEVQRCPAISPAVLWPTFSFQLYCPNPYWHSVAKTTAATIKVTPVFRLPVCYTSHQYGIREQASYIRILNSGLDTRSWKLSLTARGEVVNHGVINPETGEYLRFITTLQDGDELQVYRENG
;
A
#
# COMPACT_ATOMS: atom_id res chain seq x y z
N MET A 1 8.37 19.30 3.42
CA MET A 1 6.95 19.20 3.03
C MET A 1 6.90 18.21 1.90
N PHE A 2 6.10 17.17 2.00
CA PHE A 2 6.01 16.11 1.00
C PHE A 2 4.91 16.44 0.00
N ASP A 3 5.07 15.99 -1.25
CA ASP A 3 3.99 16.04 -2.24
C ASP A 3 2.97 14.95 -1.94
N ALA A 4 1.70 15.24 -2.20
CA ALA A 4 0.65 14.26 -2.10
C ALA A 4 -0.32 14.39 -3.29
N VAL A 5 -0.99 13.29 -3.59
CA VAL A 5 -2.01 13.23 -4.64
C VAL A 5 -3.22 12.47 -4.08
N PHE A 6 -4.38 13.06 -4.18
CA PHE A 6 -5.64 12.36 -3.95
C PHE A 6 -6.23 11.98 -5.30
N THR A 7 -6.55 10.71 -5.49
CA THR A 7 -7.16 10.18 -6.72
C THR A 7 -8.49 9.55 -6.36
N THR A 8 -9.58 10.02 -6.96
CA THR A 8 -10.92 9.48 -6.77
C THR A 8 -11.07 8.12 -7.44
N GLY A 9 -12.07 7.35 -7.03
CA GLY A 9 -12.43 6.10 -7.71
C GLY A 9 -12.79 6.26 -9.20
N THR A 10 -13.17 7.46 -9.63
CA THR A 10 -13.44 7.81 -11.03
C THR A 10 -12.21 8.24 -11.82
N GLY A 11 -11.02 8.27 -11.20
CA GLY A 11 -9.76 8.61 -11.83
C GLY A 11 -9.41 10.11 -11.85
N GLN A 12 -10.26 10.98 -11.28
CA GLN A 12 -9.90 12.39 -11.11
C GLN A 12 -8.84 12.52 -10.01
N SER A 13 -7.90 13.46 -10.17
CA SER A 13 -6.83 13.63 -9.20
C SER A 13 -6.59 15.10 -8.84
N PHE A 14 -6.19 15.33 -7.59
CA PHE A 14 -5.73 16.63 -7.10
C PHE A 14 -4.38 16.48 -6.43
N ALA A 15 -3.43 17.32 -6.86
CA ALA A 15 -2.06 17.30 -6.34
C ALA A 15 -1.84 18.41 -5.30
N PHE A 16 -1.21 18.02 -4.20
CA PHE A 16 -0.72 18.90 -3.15
C PHE A 16 0.81 18.92 -3.20
N GLY A 17 1.39 20.07 -3.00
CA GLY A 17 2.84 20.25 -2.96
C GLY A 17 3.26 21.61 -3.51
N TYR A 18 4.50 21.96 -3.31
CA TYR A 18 5.04 23.23 -3.77
C TYR A 18 5.00 23.36 -5.31
N ALA A 19 5.29 22.26 -6.02
CA ALA A 19 5.23 22.21 -7.47
C ALA A 19 3.82 22.46 -8.01
N ALA A 20 2.80 21.91 -7.33
CA ALA A 20 1.39 22.13 -7.63
C ALA A 20 0.88 23.52 -7.20
N GLY A 21 1.67 24.28 -6.48
CA GLY A 21 1.29 25.57 -5.93
C GLY A 21 0.27 25.48 -4.79
N VAL A 22 0.18 24.35 -4.10
CA VAL A 22 -0.73 24.10 -2.99
C VAL A 22 0.04 23.53 -1.82
N LEU A 23 0.29 24.35 -0.82
CA LEU A 23 0.87 23.88 0.45
C LEU A 23 -0.19 23.13 1.25
N TRP A 24 0.21 22.08 1.94
CA TRP A 24 -0.71 21.26 2.71
C TRP A 24 -0.06 20.67 3.97
N SER A 25 -0.89 20.30 4.93
CA SER A 25 -0.52 19.47 6.07
C SER A 25 -1.66 18.49 6.36
N CYS A 26 -1.33 17.40 7.01
CA CYS A 26 -2.26 16.36 7.38
C CYS A 26 -2.08 16.03 8.86
N ASP A 27 -3.17 16.02 9.61
CA ASP A 27 -3.17 15.70 11.02
C ASP A 27 -4.36 14.77 11.37
N PRO A 28 -4.13 13.62 11.99
CA PRO A 28 -2.84 12.99 12.25
C PRO A 28 -2.25 12.36 10.99
N LEU A 29 -0.95 12.46 10.80
CA LEU A 29 -0.27 11.78 9.69
C LEU A 29 0.08 10.34 10.04
N GLY A 30 0.54 10.06 11.24
CA GLY A 30 1.04 8.74 11.67
C GLY A 30 0.50 8.26 13.02
N ASP A 31 -0.43 8.97 13.64
CA ASP A 31 -1.04 8.56 14.90
C ASP A 31 -2.11 7.50 14.65
N LEU A 32 -2.04 6.41 15.41
CA LEU A 32 -2.97 5.29 15.36
C LEU A 32 -3.59 5.13 16.75
N PRO A 33 -4.80 5.65 16.98
CA PRO A 33 -5.48 5.46 18.24
C PRO A 33 -5.86 3.99 18.42
N VAL A 34 -5.43 3.42 19.55
CA VAL A 34 -5.80 2.06 19.96
C VAL A 34 -6.82 2.18 21.08
N GLU A 35 -7.98 1.65 20.88
CA GLU A 35 -9.00 1.51 21.91
C GLU A 35 -8.71 0.24 22.72
N LEU A 36 -8.60 0.41 24.04
CA LEU A 36 -8.34 -0.67 24.98
C LEU A 36 -9.58 -0.91 25.84
N GLU A 37 -10.13 -2.11 25.77
CA GLU A 37 -11.09 -2.55 26.77
C GLU A 37 -10.33 -3.13 27.95
N THR A 38 -10.61 -2.59 29.14
CA THR A 38 -9.92 -2.99 30.37
C THR A 38 -10.92 -3.38 31.44
N SER A 39 -10.60 -4.42 32.20
CA SER A 39 -11.34 -4.84 33.40
C SER A 39 -10.46 -4.72 34.64
N GLN A 40 -11.10 -4.45 35.79
CA GLN A 40 -10.41 -4.40 37.07
C GLN A 40 -11.17 -5.24 38.09
N GLY A 41 -10.48 -6.23 38.66
CA GLY A 41 -11.01 -7.05 39.72
C GLY A 41 -11.04 -6.31 41.08
N TYR A 42 -11.85 -6.83 42.01
CA TYR A 42 -11.90 -6.30 43.37
C TYR A 42 -10.51 -6.41 44.04
N GLN A 43 -10.00 -5.30 44.56
CA GLN A 43 -8.66 -5.16 45.17
C GLN A 43 -7.48 -5.41 44.20
N GLN A 44 -7.69 -5.46 42.91
CA GLN A 44 -6.61 -5.55 41.92
C GLN A 44 -5.92 -4.18 41.77
N VAL A 45 -4.59 -4.18 41.88
CA VAL A 45 -3.77 -3.01 41.54
C VAL A 45 -3.54 -3.02 40.03
N GLY A 46 -4.04 -1.98 39.33
CA GLY A 46 -3.99 -1.89 37.86
C GLY A 46 -5.21 -2.55 37.20
N ALA A 47 -5.22 -2.54 35.87
CA ALA A 47 -6.29 -3.14 35.06
C ALA A 47 -5.74 -4.21 34.14
N THR A 48 -6.57 -5.19 33.79
CA THR A 48 -6.27 -6.19 32.76
C THR A 48 -6.82 -5.68 31.42
N VAL A 49 -6.02 -5.79 30.37
CA VAL A 49 -6.47 -5.45 29.00
C VAL A 49 -7.15 -6.67 28.41
N ASP A 50 -8.47 -6.59 28.22
CA ASP A 50 -9.30 -7.69 27.72
C ASP A 50 -9.30 -7.75 26.19
N SER A 51 -9.40 -6.58 25.54
CA SER A 51 -9.36 -6.49 24.09
C SER A 51 -8.64 -5.23 23.59
N ARG A 52 -8.25 -5.26 22.32
CA ARG A 52 -7.63 -4.13 21.62
C ARG A 52 -8.28 -4.00 20.27
N SER A 53 -8.75 -2.79 19.93
CA SER A 53 -9.27 -2.46 18.61
C SER A 53 -8.58 -1.22 18.03
N ILE A 54 -8.44 -1.18 16.73
CA ILE A 54 -7.91 -0.03 16.00
C ILE A 54 -9.01 0.42 15.07
N SER A 55 -9.59 1.57 15.39
CA SER A 55 -10.67 2.19 14.60
C SER A 55 -10.13 2.91 13.37
N GLY A 56 -11.01 3.22 12.42
CA GLY A 56 -10.69 4.12 11.32
C GLY A 56 -10.30 5.51 11.84
N VAL A 57 -9.46 6.21 11.09
CA VAL A 57 -8.90 7.51 11.48
C VAL A 57 -9.44 8.61 10.58
N THR A 58 -9.92 9.70 11.19
CA THR A 58 -10.23 10.94 10.49
C THR A 58 -8.97 11.80 10.39
N ARG A 59 -8.56 12.10 9.17
CA ARG A 59 -7.40 12.95 8.87
C ARG A 59 -7.87 14.33 8.43
N THR A 60 -7.43 15.36 9.12
CA THR A 60 -7.72 16.75 8.76
C THR A 60 -6.63 17.25 7.83
N ILE A 61 -7.02 17.59 6.62
CA ILE A 61 -6.13 18.19 5.62
C ILE A 61 -6.33 19.69 5.67
N THR A 62 -5.27 20.41 5.93
CA THR A 62 -5.24 21.87 5.88
C THR A 62 -4.20 22.37 4.91
N GLY A 63 -4.41 23.54 4.35
CA GLY A 63 -3.42 24.04 3.43
C GLY A 63 -3.67 25.46 2.95
N ARG A 64 -2.80 25.91 2.03
CA ARG A 64 -2.83 27.23 1.42
C ARG A 64 -2.54 27.13 -0.06
N ILE A 65 -3.34 27.83 -0.87
CA ILE A 65 -3.17 27.88 -2.31
C ILE A 65 -2.26 29.07 -2.65
N LEU A 66 -1.15 28.81 -3.31
CA LEU A 66 -0.15 29.81 -3.68
C LEU A 66 -0.32 30.32 -5.12
N ARG A 67 -0.87 29.47 -6.02
CA ARG A 67 -1.00 29.76 -7.46
C ARG A 67 -2.35 29.30 -7.96
N ASN A 68 -2.86 29.96 -9.01
CA ASN A 68 -4.10 29.58 -9.69
C ASN A 68 -5.30 29.38 -8.74
N ALA A 69 -5.50 30.34 -7.82
CA ALA A 69 -6.44 30.19 -6.72
C ALA A 69 -7.84 29.81 -7.16
N ASP A 70 -8.38 30.45 -8.20
CA ASP A 70 -9.75 30.16 -8.67
C ASP A 70 -9.92 28.78 -9.31
N TYR A 71 -8.88 28.31 -10.01
CA TYR A 71 -8.86 26.96 -10.56
C TYR A 71 -8.78 25.93 -9.44
N CYS A 72 -7.85 26.10 -8.51
CA CYS A 72 -7.67 25.18 -7.38
C CYS A 72 -8.93 25.14 -6.48
N LYS A 73 -9.58 26.28 -6.23
CA LYS A 73 -10.84 26.34 -5.46
C LYS A 73 -11.96 25.51 -6.11
N ARG A 74 -12.08 25.59 -7.44
CA ARG A 74 -13.08 24.79 -8.19
C ARG A 74 -12.75 23.31 -8.10
N GLN A 75 -11.51 22.93 -8.42
CA GLN A 75 -11.05 21.55 -8.34
C GLN A 75 -11.22 20.95 -6.94
N LEU A 76 -10.90 21.70 -5.88
CA LEU A 76 -11.12 21.23 -4.50
C LEU A 76 -12.58 20.94 -4.21
N ARG A 77 -13.51 21.76 -4.69
CA ARG A 77 -14.95 21.54 -4.48
C ARG A 77 -15.49 20.36 -5.28
N ASP A 78 -15.00 20.19 -6.51
CA ASP A 78 -15.46 19.15 -7.43
C ASP A 78 -14.96 17.76 -7.00
N ILE A 79 -13.67 17.67 -6.63
CA ILE A 79 -13.02 16.40 -6.30
C ILE A 79 -13.33 15.95 -4.86
N PHE A 80 -13.42 16.90 -3.93
CA PHE A 80 -13.67 16.59 -2.51
C PHE A 80 -15.12 16.83 -2.10
N ALA A 81 -16.06 16.36 -2.92
CA ALA A 81 -17.47 16.34 -2.55
C ALA A 81 -17.72 15.28 -1.45
N PRO A 82 -18.73 15.46 -0.57
CA PRO A 82 -19.01 14.52 0.52
C PRO A 82 -19.28 13.11 0.00
N GLY A 83 -18.72 12.10 0.67
CA GLY A 83 -18.91 10.70 0.31
C GLY A 83 -18.10 10.24 -0.91
N VAL A 84 -17.27 11.10 -1.51
CA VAL A 84 -16.34 10.68 -2.56
C VAL A 84 -15.25 9.81 -1.94
N THR A 85 -15.13 8.60 -2.46
CA THR A 85 -14.05 7.68 -2.09
C THR A 85 -12.85 7.84 -3.02
N GLY A 86 -11.66 7.65 -2.48
CA GLY A 86 -10.43 7.77 -3.26
C GLY A 86 -9.22 7.28 -2.49
N ARG A 87 -8.08 7.52 -3.09
CA ARG A 87 -6.78 7.14 -2.55
C ARG A 87 -5.90 8.37 -2.35
N LEU A 88 -5.44 8.55 -1.12
CA LEU A 88 -4.42 9.57 -0.80
C LEU A 88 -3.04 8.93 -0.88
N THR A 89 -2.21 9.41 -1.79
CA THR A 89 -0.82 8.97 -1.95
C THR A 89 0.11 10.09 -1.47
N VAL A 90 1.06 9.77 -0.60
CA VAL A 90 2.01 10.71 -0.01
C VAL A 90 3.43 10.36 -0.41
N ALA A 91 4.18 11.37 -0.83
CA ALA A 91 5.58 11.26 -1.28
C ALA A 91 5.79 10.22 -2.41
N GLY A 92 4.74 9.81 -3.12
CA GLY A 92 4.80 8.74 -4.11
C GLY A 92 5.16 7.36 -3.53
N LYS A 93 5.26 7.23 -2.20
CA LYS A 93 5.74 6.01 -1.52
C LYS A 93 4.65 5.32 -0.71
N TYR A 94 3.75 6.07 -0.13
CA TYR A 94 2.72 5.55 0.78
C TYR A 94 1.35 5.98 0.30
N TRP A 95 0.36 5.14 0.55
CA TRP A 95 -1.02 5.43 0.22
C TRP A 95 -1.98 4.90 1.29
N CYS A 96 -3.14 5.54 1.41
CA CYS A 96 -4.28 5.03 2.17
C CYS A 96 -5.55 5.28 1.37
N ASP A 97 -6.53 4.39 1.52
CA ASP A 97 -7.86 4.62 1.01
C ASP A 97 -8.62 5.54 1.98
N ALA A 98 -9.34 6.49 1.44
CA ALA A 98 -10.02 7.51 2.20
C ALA A 98 -11.34 7.92 1.56
N GLU A 99 -12.27 8.34 2.40
CA GLU A 99 -13.57 8.89 2.02
C GLU A 99 -13.66 10.34 2.50
N VAL A 100 -14.21 11.21 1.68
CA VAL A 100 -14.39 12.62 2.04
C VAL A 100 -15.51 12.72 3.06
N GLN A 101 -15.15 12.93 4.33
CA GLN A 101 -16.09 13.09 5.44
C GLN A 101 -16.63 14.53 5.52
N ARG A 102 -15.77 15.51 5.24
CA ARG A 102 -16.14 16.93 5.26
C ARG A 102 -15.56 17.64 4.06
N CYS A 103 -16.42 18.38 3.34
CA CYS A 103 -16.02 19.19 2.19
C CYS A 103 -14.98 20.25 2.55
N PRO A 104 -14.21 20.74 1.56
CA PRO A 104 -13.30 21.84 1.75
C PRO A 104 -13.99 23.14 2.17
N ALA A 105 -13.68 23.60 3.38
CA ALA A 105 -13.93 24.96 3.81
C ALA A 105 -12.79 25.84 3.27
N ILE A 106 -13.11 26.71 2.33
CA ILE A 106 -12.12 27.57 1.65
C ILE A 106 -12.31 29.00 2.07
N SER A 107 -11.22 29.65 2.50
CA SER A 107 -11.22 31.05 2.85
C SER A 107 -11.59 31.95 1.65
N PRO A 108 -12.37 33.04 1.85
CA PRO A 108 -12.71 33.98 0.81
C PRO A 108 -11.53 34.85 0.34
N ALA A 109 -10.36 34.74 0.98
CA ALA A 109 -9.19 35.53 0.66
C ALA A 109 -8.79 35.40 -0.84
N VAL A 110 -8.46 36.51 -1.46
CA VAL A 110 -8.02 36.58 -2.86
C VAL A 110 -6.56 36.11 -2.97
N LEU A 111 -5.72 36.55 -2.05
CA LEU A 111 -4.29 36.17 -1.98
C LEU A 111 -4.12 35.03 -1.00
N TRP A 112 -3.57 33.92 -1.49
CA TRP A 112 -3.22 32.74 -0.71
C TRP A 112 -4.36 32.19 0.16
N PRO A 113 -5.51 31.86 -0.44
CA PRO A 113 -6.63 31.31 0.31
C PRO A 113 -6.22 30.02 1.02
N THR A 114 -6.71 29.88 2.24
CA THR A 114 -6.54 28.67 3.04
C THR A 114 -7.71 27.73 2.81
N PHE A 115 -7.49 26.45 3.01
CA PHE A 115 -8.52 25.44 2.97
C PHE A 115 -8.35 24.43 4.10
N SER A 116 -9.46 23.79 4.49
CA SER A 116 -9.48 22.70 5.44
C SER A 116 -10.60 21.73 5.08
N PHE A 117 -10.35 20.44 5.11
CA PHE A 117 -11.33 19.39 4.92
C PHE A 117 -10.92 18.11 5.67
N GLN A 118 -11.83 17.14 5.76
CA GLN A 118 -11.60 15.91 6.50
C GLN A 118 -11.79 14.69 5.61
N LEU A 119 -10.84 13.77 5.72
CA LEU A 119 -10.86 12.47 5.10
C LEU A 119 -10.99 11.41 6.20
N TYR A 120 -11.96 10.52 6.07
CA TYR A 120 -12.07 9.34 6.89
C TYR A 120 -11.33 8.19 6.22
N CYS A 121 -10.39 7.58 6.92
CA CYS A 121 -9.63 6.43 6.47
C CYS A 121 -10.12 5.19 7.22
N PRO A 122 -10.94 4.32 6.61
CA PRO A 122 -11.45 3.11 7.27
C PRO A 122 -10.33 2.18 7.71
N ASN A 123 -9.29 2.06 6.88
CA ASN A 123 -8.05 1.41 7.25
C ASN A 123 -7.02 2.49 7.62
N PRO A 124 -6.64 2.61 8.92
CA PRO A 124 -5.77 3.69 9.38
C PRO A 124 -4.31 3.53 8.95
N TYR A 125 -3.93 2.35 8.46
CA TYR A 125 -2.55 2.05 8.08
C TYR A 125 -2.17 2.66 6.73
N TRP A 126 -0.93 3.10 6.64
CA TRP A 126 -0.32 3.49 5.39
C TRP A 126 0.23 2.25 4.67
N HIS A 127 -0.12 2.11 3.41
CA HIS A 127 0.36 1.05 2.53
C HIS A 127 1.55 1.54 1.71
N SER A 128 2.55 0.69 1.49
CA SER A 128 3.63 0.99 0.57
C SER A 128 3.16 0.84 -0.88
N VAL A 129 3.53 1.78 -1.74
CA VAL A 129 3.34 1.66 -3.19
C VAL A 129 4.27 0.58 -3.76
N ALA A 130 5.49 0.48 -3.22
CA ALA A 130 6.44 -0.55 -3.63
C ALA A 130 6.00 -1.92 -3.13
N LYS A 131 5.84 -2.88 -4.04
CA LYS A 131 5.60 -4.29 -3.72
C LYS A 131 6.93 -4.99 -3.53
N THR A 132 7.05 -5.78 -2.46
CA THR A 132 8.19 -6.69 -2.29
C THR A 132 7.93 -7.93 -3.12
N THR A 133 8.81 -8.21 -4.10
CA THR A 133 8.77 -9.41 -4.91
C THR A 133 10.05 -10.20 -4.71
N ALA A 134 9.93 -11.51 -4.66
CA ALA A 134 11.06 -12.41 -4.60
C ALA A 134 10.83 -13.58 -5.57
N ALA A 135 11.90 -14.03 -6.22
CA ALA A 135 11.83 -15.11 -7.18
C ALA A 135 12.83 -16.22 -6.81
N THR A 136 12.41 -17.48 -6.96
CA THR A 136 13.27 -18.65 -6.69
C THR A 136 14.31 -18.88 -7.78
N ILE A 137 14.08 -18.34 -8.96
CA ILE A 137 14.96 -18.55 -10.12
C ILE A 137 15.44 -17.19 -10.59
N LYS A 138 16.76 -17.04 -10.66
CA LYS A 138 17.41 -15.88 -11.27
C LYS A 138 18.21 -16.38 -12.49
N VAL A 139 17.89 -15.83 -13.65
CA VAL A 139 18.66 -16.08 -14.88
C VAL A 139 19.52 -14.85 -15.17
N THR A 140 20.83 -15.03 -15.14
CA THR A 140 21.77 -13.97 -15.49
C THR A 140 22.30 -14.27 -16.90
N PRO A 141 22.00 -13.45 -17.93
CA PRO A 141 22.56 -13.63 -19.25
C PRO A 141 24.05 -13.33 -19.22
N VAL A 142 24.87 -14.27 -19.68
CA VAL A 142 26.34 -14.10 -19.74
C VAL A 142 26.91 -14.15 -21.17
N PHE A 143 26.02 -14.03 -22.16
CA PHE A 143 26.48 -13.97 -23.55
C PHE A 143 27.26 -12.68 -23.82
N ARG A 144 28.51 -12.84 -24.30
CA ARG A 144 29.40 -11.73 -24.67
C ARG A 144 29.97 -11.96 -26.05
N LEU A 145 30.14 -10.92 -26.82
CA LEU A 145 30.90 -10.92 -28.08
C LEU A 145 32.30 -10.34 -27.82
N PRO A 146 33.37 -10.87 -28.45
CA PRO A 146 33.41 -11.96 -29.42
C PRO A 146 33.25 -13.34 -28.77
N VAL A 147 32.68 -14.27 -29.54
CA VAL A 147 32.41 -15.65 -29.10
C VAL A 147 33.66 -16.51 -29.29
N CYS A 148 34.18 -17.13 -28.22
CA CYS A 148 35.20 -18.15 -28.31
C CYS A 148 34.58 -19.54 -28.47
N TYR A 149 35.00 -20.30 -29.47
CA TYR A 149 34.35 -21.56 -29.87
C TYR A 149 34.60 -22.76 -28.93
N THR A 150 35.34 -22.61 -27.86
CA THR A 150 35.67 -23.71 -26.95
C THR A 150 34.66 -23.96 -25.84
N SER A 151 33.86 -22.95 -25.44
CA SER A 151 32.75 -23.11 -24.49
C SER A 151 31.78 -21.95 -24.59
N HIS A 152 30.49 -22.23 -24.79
CA HIS A 152 29.47 -21.23 -24.83
C HIS A 152 28.55 -21.33 -23.61
N GLN A 153 28.46 -20.27 -22.82
CA GLN A 153 27.49 -20.10 -21.79
C GLN A 153 26.51 -18.98 -22.21
N TYR A 154 25.24 -19.34 -22.43
CA TYR A 154 24.18 -18.37 -22.75
C TYR A 154 23.62 -17.67 -21.52
N GLY A 155 23.73 -18.31 -20.37
CA GLY A 155 23.26 -17.78 -19.10
C GLY A 155 23.58 -18.70 -17.93
N ILE A 156 23.62 -18.14 -16.74
CA ILE A 156 23.69 -18.88 -15.49
C ILE A 156 22.31 -18.84 -14.87
N ARG A 157 21.76 -20.04 -14.59
CA ARG A 157 20.51 -20.20 -13.86
C ARG A 157 20.85 -20.53 -12.41
N GLU A 158 20.55 -19.58 -11.53
CA GLU A 158 20.63 -19.79 -10.09
C GLU A 158 19.23 -20.13 -9.58
N GLN A 159 19.10 -21.24 -8.88
CA GLN A 159 17.87 -21.66 -8.24
C GLN A 159 18.07 -21.67 -6.73
N ALA A 160 17.36 -20.82 -6.03
CA ALA A 160 17.35 -20.84 -4.57
C ALA A 160 16.45 -21.96 -4.06
N SER A 161 16.89 -22.68 -3.03
CA SER A 161 16.10 -23.73 -2.38
C SER A 161 14.89 -23.17 -1.64
N TYR A 162 14.97 -21.92 -1.21
CA TYR A 162 13.89 -21.19 -0.53
C TYR A 162 13.99 -19.70 -0.80
N ILE A 163 12.89 -19.00 -0.62
CA ILE A 163 12.82 -17.54 -0.66
C ILE A 163 12.50 -17.04 0.74
N ARG A 164 13.24 -16.02 1.18
CA ARG A 164 12.87 -15.29 2.39
C ARG A 164 12.23 -13.97 2.03
N ILE A 165 10.98 -13.76 2.47
CA ILE A 165 10.24 -12.51 2.31
C ILE A 165 10.09 -11.91 3.70
N LEU A 166 10.69 -10.73 3.91
CA LEU A 166 10.57 -10.01 5.16
C LEU A 166 9.43 -8.99 5.05
N ASN A 167 8.44 -9.12 5.91
CA ASN A 167 7.44 -8.08 6.12
C ASN A 167 7.95 -7.12 7.21
N SER A 168 8.38 -5.94 6.81
CA SER A 168 8.81 -4.87 7.73
C SER A 168 7.65 -4.01 8.25
N GLY A 169 6.41 -4.33 7.87
CA GLY A 169 5.21 -3.62 8.32
C GLY A 169 4.76 -4.05 9.71
N LEU A 170 3.91 -3.23 10.32
CA LEU A 170 3.33 -3.48 11.65
C LEU A 170 2.17 -4.47 11.61
N ASP A 171 1.67 -4.80 10.44
CA ASP A 171 0.47 -5.62 10.27
C ASP A 171 0.69 -6.76 9.30
N THR A 172 -0.07 -7.84 9.49
CA THR A 172 -0.08 -9.00 8.59
C THR A 172 -0.71 -8.61 7.26
N ARG A 173 0.00 -8.83 6.16
CA ARG A 173 -0.48 -8.49 4.81
C ARG A 173 -0.76 -9.72 3.99
N SER A 174 -1.70 -9.55 3.07
CA SER A 174 -1.97 -10.55 2.04
C SER A 174 -0.76 -10.74 1.11
N TRP A 175 -0.58 -11.95 0.66
CA TRP A 175 0.45 -12.32 -0.29
C TRP A 175 -0.18 -12.89 -1.56
N LYS A 176 0.54 -12.78 -2.65
CA LYS A 176 0.21 -13.40 -3.91
C LYS A 176 1.37 -14.31 -4.31
N LEU A 177 1.06 -15.58 -4.53
CA LEU A 177 2.00 -16.56 -5.05
C LEU A 177 1.67 -16.81 -6.52
N SER A 178 2.67 -16.70 -7.38
CA SER A 178 2.57 -17.02 -8.80
C SER A 178 3.57 -18.12 -9.11
N LEU A 179 3.07 -19.26 -9.57
CA LEU A 179 3.87 -20.44 -9.92
C LEU A 179 3.72 -20.67 -11.43
N THR A 180 4.82 -20.55 -12.16
CA THR A 180 4.86 -20.84 -13.60
C THR A 180 5.54 -22.19 -13.82
N ALA A 181 4.85 -23.12 -14.44
CA ALA A 181 5.38 -24.44 -14.76
C ALA A 181 6.43 -24.36 -15.88
N ARG A 182 7.50 -25.12 -15.74
CA ARG A 182 8.54 -25.34 -16.75
C ARG A 182 8.64 -26.84 -17.03
N GLY A 183 7.73 -27.32 -17.86
CA GLY A 183 7.46 -28.72 -18.09
C GLY A 183 6.25 -29.21 -17.30
N GLU A 184 5.90 -30.48 -17.43
CA GLU A 184 4.79 -31.08 -16.69
C GLU A 184 5.11 -31.17 -15.19
N VAL A 185 4.23 -30.59 -14.37
CA VAL A 185 4.35 -30.58 -12.90
C VAL A 185 3.09 -31.13 -12.28
N VAL A 186 3.22 -32.23 -11.52
CA VAL A 186 2.08 -32.92 -10.89
C VAL A 186 2.14 -32.73 -9.37
N ASN A 187 1.00 -32.39 -8.77
CA ASN A 187 0.85 -32.30 -7.31
C ASN A 187 1.90 -31.44 -6.62
N HIS A 188 2.11 -30.24 -7.10
CA HIS A 188 3.08 -29.30 -6.54
C HIS A 188 2.61 -28.66 -5.24
N GLY A 189 3.55 -28.09 -4.49
CA GLY A 189 3.24 -27.40 -3.25
C GLY A 189 4.32 -26.46 -2.79
N VAL A 190 4.00 -25.67 -1.78
CA VAL A 190 4.90 -24.74 -1.13
C VAL A 190 4.81 -24.98 0.37
N ILE A 191 5.94 -25.05 1.03
CA ILE A 191 6.06 -25.20 2.48
C ILE A 191 6.73 -23.98 3.08
N ASN A 192 6.24 -23.52 4.20
CA ASN A 192 6.93 -22.57 5.06
C ASN A 192 7.84 -23.37 6.02
N PRO A 193 9.16 -23.34 5.87
CA PRO A 193 10.05 -24.14 6.69
C PRO A 193 10.13 -23.68 8.14
N GLU A 194 9.73 -22.42 8.44
CA GLU A 194 9.75 -21.87 9.81
C GLU A 194 8.53 -22.32 10.61
N THR A 195 7.34 -22.39 10.01
CA THR A 195 6.10 -22.75 10.69
C THR A 195 5.66 -24.19 10.43
N GLY A 196 6.20 -24.83 9.39
CA GLY A 196 5.78 -26.15 8.93
C GLY A 196 4.45 -26.14 8.17
N GLU A 197 3.83 -24.97 7.99
CA GLU A 197 2.62 -24.83 7.20
C GLU A 197 2.90 -25.09 5.73
N TYR A 198 1.97 -25.77 5.05
CA TYR A 198 2.13 -26.08 3.65
C TYR A 198 0.83 -25.86 2.85
N LEU A 199 1.02 -25.49 1.59
CA LEU A 199 -0.03 -25.47 0.57
C LEU A 199 0.28 -26.53 -0.47
N ARG A 200 -0.62 -27.46 -0.69
CA ARG A 200 -0.50 -28.51 -1.70
C ARG A 200 -1.61 -28.35 -2.73
N PHE A 201 -1.24 -28.34 -3.99
CA PHE A 201 -2.16 -28.24 -5.12
C PHE A 201 -2.24 -29.60 -5.82
N ILE A 202 -3.41 -30.21 -5.81
CA ILE A 202 -3.67 -31.50 -6.46
C ILE A 202 -4.13 -31.18 -7.88
N THR A 203 -3.17 -30.83 -8.73
CA THR A 203 -3.41 -30.52 -10.15
C THR A 203 -2.15 -30.78 -10.95
N THR A 204 -2.31 -30.95 -12.25
CA THR A 204 -1.21 -31.07 -13.21
C THR A 204 -1.12 -29.77 -14.00
N LEU A 205 0.04 -29.15 -13.99
CA LEU A 205 0.37 -27.99 -14.83
C LEU A 205 1.22 -28.44 -16.00
N GLN A 206 0.91 -27.95 -17.18
CA GLN A 206 1.71 -28.14 -18.38
C GLN A 206 2.77 -27.03 -18.51
N ASP A 207 3.70 -27.22 -19.45
CA ASP A 207 4.73 -26.20 -19.70
C ASP A 207 4.11 -24.87 -20.08
N GLY A 208 4.48 -23.81 -19.35
CA GLY A 208 3.96 -22.45 -19.53
C GLY A 208 2.71 -22.11 -18.71
N ASP A 209 2.05 -23.09 -18.10
CA ASP A 209 0.89 -22.83 -17.24
C ASP A 209 1.29 -22.00 -16.01
N GLU A 210 0.40 -21.08 -15.62
CA GLU A 210 0.58 -20.24 -14.43
C GLU A 210 -0.54 -20.50 -13.41
N LEU A 211 -0.16 -20.89 -12.20
CA LEU A 211 -1.05 -20.97 -11.05
C LEU A 211 -0.87 -19.74 -10.17
N GLN A 212 -1.92 -18.99 -9.95
CA GLN A 212 -1.92 -17.84 -9.05
C GLN A 212 -2.75 -18.15 -7.80
N VAL A 213 -2.12 -17.97 -6.64
CA VAL A 213 -2.76 -18.13 -5.34
C VAL A 213 -2.66 -16.81 -4.59
N TYR A 214 -3.78 -16.30 -4.15
CA TYR A 214 -3.82 -15.07 -3.38
C TYR A 214 -4.91 -15.16 -2.32
N ARG A 215 -4.71 -14.41 -1.24
CA ARG A 215 -5.70 -14.23 -0.20
C ARG A 215 -6.37 -12.89 -0.43
N GLU A 216 -7.65 -12.87 -0.70
CA GLU A 216 -8.45 -11.65 -0.61
C GLU A 216 -8.67 -11.32 0.87
N ASN A 217 -8.32 -10.10 1.24
CA ASN A 217 -8.74 -9.58 2.54
C ASN A 217 -10.22 -9.20 2.38
N GLY A 218 -11.09 -9.95 3.04
CA GLY A 218 -12.50 -9.59 3.19
C GLY A 218 -12.68 -8.39 4.08
#